data_b542b1011ec31c636498248416131feb
#
_entry.id   b542b1011ec31c636498248416131feb
#
_cell.length_a   1.000
_cell.length_b   1.000
_cell.length_c   1.000
_cell.angle_alpha   90.00
_cell.angle_beta   90.00
_cell.angle_gamma   90.00
#
_symmetry.space_group_name_H-M   'P 1'
#
loop_
_entity.id
_entity.type
_entity.pdbx_description
1 polymer ?
#
loop_
_entity_poly.entity_id
_entity_poly.type
_entity_poly.pdbx_seq_one_letter_code
_entity_poly.pdbx_strand_id
1 'polypeptide(L)'
;TVTRAGQEIFLSAKEYALLEYLLQNKGIVLSREKIEDHIWDFDYEGGTNVVDVYIRYLRKKLDDDYGNKLIHTVRGRGYVIREEI
;
A
#
# COMPACT_ATOMS: atom_id res chain seq x y z
N THR A 1 12.60 -7.39 6.81
CA THR A 1 13.20 -7.23 5.48
C THR A 1 12.17 -7.54 4.41
N VAL A 2 12.07 -6.68 3.42
CA VAL A 2 11.13 -6.85 2.31
C VAL A 2 11.93 -7.20 1.06
N THR A 3 11.51 -8.25 0.36
CA THR A 3 12.13 -8.64 -0.91
C THR A 3 11.07 -8.80 -1.98
N ARG A 4 11.44 -8.53 -3.22
CA ARG A 4 10.57 -8.70 -4.38
C ARG A 4 11.42 -9.29 -5.50
N ALA A 5 11.03 -10.47 -5.99
CA ALA A 5 11.75 -11.16 -7.05
C ALA A 5 13.26 -11.30 -6.75
N GLY A 6 13.59 -11.59 -5.49
CA GLY A 6 14.97 -11.76 -5.05
C GLY A 6 15.72 -10.48 -4.75
N GLN A 7 15.11 -9.32 -4.98
CA GLN A 7 15.73 -8.04 -4.68
C GLN A 7 15.24 -7.48 -3.35
N GLU A 8 16.16 -6.99 -2.55
CA GLU A 8 15.81 -6.35 -1.28
C GLU A 8 15.22 -4.97 -1.56
N ILE A 9 14.11 -4.67 -0.91
CA ILE A 9 13.39 -3.41 -1.07
C ILE A 9 13.45 -2.65 0.25
N PHE A 10 13.90 -1.40 0.19
CA PHE A 10 14.01 -0.55 1.37
C PHE A 10 12.80 0.36 1.46
N LEU A 11 12.07 0.23 2.57
CA LEU A 11 10.85 0.99 2.80
C LEU A 11 11.02 1.87 4.04
N SER A 12 10.41 3.05 4.00
CA SER A 12 10.30 3.87 5.19
C SER A 12 9.36 3.20 6.19
N ALA A 13 9.34 3.69 7.44
CA ALA A 13 8.47 3.10 8.45
C ALA A 13 7.00 3.15 8.05
N LYS A 14 6.55 4.26 7.47
CA LYS A 14 5.16 4.40 7.02
C LYS A 14 4.86 3.52 5.82
N GLU A 15 5.80 3.42 4.87
CA GLU A 15 5.62 2.53 3.73
C GLU A 15 5.52 1.08 4.18
N TYR A 16 6.36 0.68 5.12
CA TYR A 16 6.33 -0.67 5.66
C TYR A 16 4.99 -0.94 6.37
N ALA A 17 4.54 0.00 7.20
CA ALA A 17 3.27 -0.14 7.91
C ALA A 17 2.10 -0.29 6.93
N LEU A 18 2.11 0.49 5.86
CA LEU A 18 1.07 0.41 4.83
C LEU A 18 1.10 -0.96 4.15
N LEU A 19 2.29 -1.41 3.74
CA LEU A 19 2.42 -2.72 3.11
C LEU A 19 1.95 -3.84 4.04
N GLU A 20 2.36 -3.78 5.30
CA GLU A 20 1.96 -4.79 6.28
C GLU A 20 0.44 -4.84 6.45
N TYR A 21 -0.20 -3.67 6.53
CA TYR A 21 -1.65 -3.60 6.67
C TYR A 21 -2.36 -4.20 5.46
N LEU A 22 -1.88 -3.88 4.27
CA LEU A 22 -2.43 -4.45 3.05
C LEU A 22 -2.27 -5.96 3.01
N LEU A 23 -1.11 -6.46 3.42
CA LEU A 23 -0.84 -7.90 3.42
C LEU A 23 -1.68 -8.64 4.44
N GLN A 24 -1.90 -8.05 5.62
CA GLN A 24 -2.77 -8.65 6.64
C GLN A 24 -4.20 -8.79 6.14
N ASN A 25 -4.57 -7.98 5.15
CA ASN A 25 -5.91 -7.98 4.57
C ASN A 25 -5.89 -8.36 3.10
N LYS A 26 -4.97 -9.26 2.74
CA LYS A 26 -4.80 -9.69 1.34
C LYS A 26 -6.12 -10.11 0.72
N GLY A 27 -6.42 -9.57 -0.44
CA GLY A 27 -7.66 -9.87 -1.16
C GLY A 27 -8.86 -9.04 -0.73
N ILE A 28 -8.70 -8.23 0.32
CA ILE A 28 -9.79 -7.38 0.83
C ILE A 28 -9.53 -5.94 0.42
N VAL A 29 -10.55 -5.30 -0.15
CA VAL A 29 -10.45 -3.89 -0.51
C VAL A 29 -10.53 -3.04 0.75
N LEU A 30 -9.52 -2.21 0.96
CA LEU A 30 -9.47 -1.31 2.11
C LEU A 30 -9.73 0.12 1.62
N SER A 31 -10.67 0.80 2.26
CA SER A 31 -10.95 2.18 1.91
C SER A 31 -9.78 3.08 2.31
N ARG A 32 -9.67 4.24 1.67
CA ARG A 32 -8.63 5.20 2.00
C ARG A 32 -8.74 5.66 3.46
N GLU A 33 -9.96 5.82 3.94
CA GLU A 33 -10.23 6.22 5.32
C GLU A 33 -9.74 5.15 6.30
N LYS A 34 -9.99 3.89 6.01
CA LYS A 34 -9.51 2.78 6.85
C LYS A 34 -8.00 2.73 6.90
N ILE A 35 -7.36 2.92 5.75
CA ILE A 35 -5.89 2.92 5.67
C ILE A 35 -5.34 4.10 6.47
N GLU A 36 -5.92 5.28 6.28
CA GLU A 36 -5.49 6.47 7.00
C GLU A 36 -5.60 6.29 8.51
N ASP A 37 -6.75 5.78 8.96
CA ASP A 37 -6.99 5.57 10.40
C ASP A 37 -6.01 4.56 11.00
N HIS A 38 -5.60 3.58 10.23
CA HIS A 38 -4.69 2.55 10.74
C HIS A 38 -3.24 3.00 10.76
N ILE A 39 -2.82 3.79 9.78
CA ILE A 39 -1.41 4.13 9.57
C ILE A 39 -1.02 5.44 10.24
N TRP A 40 -1.92 6.43 10.21
CA TRP A 40 -1.64 7.76 10.75
C TRP A 40 -2.39 8.00 12.05
N ASP A 41 -1.78 8.80 12.93
CA ASP A 41 -2.38 9.12 14.21
C ASP A 41 -3.62 9.99 14.00
N PHE A 42 -4.54 9.93 14.98
CA PHE A 42 -5.76 10.71 14.91
C PHE A 42 -5.50 12.22 14.97
N ASP A 43 -4.30 12.63 15.41
CA ASP A 43 -3.89 14.04 15.37
C ASP A 43 -3.51 14.52 13.97
N TYR A 44 -3.41 13.62 13.02
CA TYR A 44 -3.07 13.97 11.66
C TYR A 44 -4.21 14.76 11.01
N GLU A 45 -3.89 15.97 10.54
CA GLU A 45 -4.90 16.87 9.96
C GLU A 45 -4.92 16.87 8.42
N GLY A 46 -4.09 16.05 7.79
CA GLY A 46 -4.10 15.94 6.32
C GLY A 46 -5.33 15.21 5.82
N GLY A 47 -5.53 15.19 4.53
CA GLY A 47 -6.64 14.47 3.93
C GLY A 47 -6.24 13.06 3.52
N THR A 48 -7.19 12.29 2.99
CA THR A 48 -6.94 10.91 2.54
C THR A 48 -5.98 10.84 1.36
N ASN A 49 -5.67 11.98 0.72
CA ASN A 49 -4.72 11.98 -0.39
C ASN A 49 -3.32 11.52 0.01
N VAL A 50 -2.98 11.56 1.31
CA VAL A 50 -1.71 11.01 1.78
C VAL A 50 -1.63 9.51 1.50
N VAL A 51 -2.76 8.81 1.59
CA VAL A 51 -2.80 7.39 1.27
C VAL A 51 -2.40 7.18 -0.18
N ASP A 52 -2.96 7.98 -1.08
CA ASP A 52 -2.64 7.87 -2.52
C ASP A 52 -1.16 8.10 -2.78
N VAL A 53 -0.55 9.04 -2.08
CA VAL A 53 0.88 9.34 -2.22
C VAL A 53 1.73 8.13 -1.79
N TYR A 54 1.41 7.54 -0.64
CA TYR A 54 2.17 6.40 -0.14
C TYR A 54 1.92 5.14 -0.97
N ILE A 55 0.72 4.97 -1.50
CA ILE A 55 0.45 3.88 -2.45
C ILE A 55 1.34 4.04 -3.69
N ARG A 56 1.50 5.27 -4.19
CA ARG A 56 2.37 5.53 -5.33
C ARG A 56 3.83 5.16 -4.99
N TYR A 57 4.30 5.53 -3.80
CA TYR A 57 5.64 5.18 -3.37
C TYR A 57 5.84 3.66 -3.31
N LEU A 58 4.88 2.95 -2.75
CA LEU A 58 4.96 1.48 -2.69
C LEU A 58 4.95 0.86 -4.09
N ARG A 59 4.07 1.34 -4.96
CA ARG A 59 4.01 0.83 -6.33
C ARG A 59 5.33 1.04 -7.06
N LYS A 60 5.94 2.19 -6.87
CA LYS A 60 7.21 2.50 -7.51
C LYS A 60 8.29 1.50 -7.09
N LYS A 61 8.26 1.10 -5.83
CA LYS A 61 9.27 0.19 -5.28
C LYS A 61 8.94 -1.28 -5.52
N LEU A 62 7.67 -1.65 -5.54
CA LEU A 62 7.25 -3.04 -5.56
C LEU A 62 6.65 -3.49 -6.90
N ASP A 63 6.03 -2.60 -7.65
CA ASP A 63 5.25 -2.98 -8.83
C ASP A 63 5.79 -2.47 -10.15
N ASP A 64 6.28 -1.23 -10.19
CA ASP A 64 6.58 -0.58 -11.48
C ASP A 64 7.63 -1.30 -12.31
N ASP A 65 8.64 -1.89 -11.64
CA ASP A 65 9.71 -2.60 -12.33
C ASP A 65 9.42 -4.10 -12.52
N TYR A 66 8.20 -4.53 -12.19
CA TYR A 66 7.83 -5.94 -12.21
C TYR A 66 6.62 -6.17 -13.09
N GLY A 67 6.59 -7.34 -13.74
CA GLY A 67 5.48 -7.68 -14.63
C GLY A 67 4.15 -7.88 -13.91
N ASN A 68 4.20 -8.51 -12.75
CA ASN A 68 2.99 -8.76 -11.97
C ASN A 68 2.77 -7.62 -10.99
N LYS A 69 1.57 -7.03 -11.02
CA LYS A 69 1.22 -5.96 -10.10
C LYS A 69 0.53 -6.54 -8.88
N LEU A 70 0.91 -6.07 -7.70
CA LEU A 70 0.34 -6.55 -6.45
C LEU A 70 -0.69 -5.59 -5.88
N ILE A 71 -0.46 -4.29 -6.00
CA ILE A 71 -1.33 -3.28 -5.41
C ILE A 71 -2.26 -2.74 -6.49
N HIS A 72 -3.55 -2.94 -6.28
CA HIS A 72 -4.57 -2.56 -7.25
C HIS A 72 -5.47 -1.48 -6.69
N THR A 73 -5.91 -0.58 -7.57
CA THR A 73 -6.89 0.45 -7.23
C THR A 73 -8.27 -0.07 -7.59
N VAL A 74 -9.19 0.00 -6.64
CA VAL A 74 -10.61 -0.27 -6.91
C VAL A 74 -11.31 1.07 -6.87
N ARG A 75 -11.70 1.57 -8.03
CA ARG A 75 -12.21 2.92 -8.19
C ARG A 75 -13.43 3.15 -7.30
N GLY A 76 -13.39 4.25 -6.56
CA GLY A 76 -14.45 4.61 -5.65
C GLY A 76 -14.52 3.79 -4.37
N ARG A 77 -13.61 2.82 -4.18
CA ARG A 77 -13.65 1.93 -3.01
C ARG A 77 -12.36 1.93 -2.21
N GLY A 78 -11.21 1.94 -2.87
CA GLY A 78 -9.93 1.96 -2.18
C GLY A 78 -8.87 1.13 -2.87
N TYR A 79 -8.06 0.45 -2.07
CA TYR A 79 -6.92 -0.32 -2.57
C TYR A 79 -6.96 -1.74 -2.02
N VAL A 80 -6.37 -2.65 -2.78
CA VAL A 80 -6.29 -4.05 -2.39
C VAL A 80 -4.95 -4.60 -2.84
N ILE A 81 -4.35 -5.46 -2.02
CA ILE A 81 -3.17 -6.21 -2.43
C ILE A 81 -3.62 -7.62 -2.76
N ARG A 82 -3.22 -8.11 -3.93
CA ARG A 82 -3.54 -9.46 -4.38
C ARG A 82 -2.61 -9.84 -5.51
N GLU A 83 -2.40 -11.12 -5.66
CA GLU A 83 -1.62 -11.60 -6.79
C GLU A 83 -2.44 -11.47 -8.06
N GLU A 84 -1.77 -11.01 -9.12
CA GLU A 84 -2.36 -10.94 -10.44
C GLU A 84 -2.29 -12.31 -11.08
N ILE A 85 -3.41 -12.77 -11.60
CA ILE A 85 -3.48 -14.08 -12.25
C ILE A 85 -3.37 -13.93 -13.75
#